data_a4b02c328c05a7b09e9cbf4b2acd78fa
#
_entry.id   a4b02c328c05a7b09e9cbf4b2acd78fa
#
_cell.length_a   1.000
_cell.length_b   1.000
_cell.length_c   1.000
_cell.angle_alpha   90.00
_cell.angle_beta   90.00
_cell.angle_gamma   90.00
#
_symmetry.space_group_name_H-M   'P 1'
#
loop_
_entity.id
_entity.type
_entity.pdbx_description
1 polymer ?
#
loop_
_entity_poly.entity_id
_entity_poly.type
_entity_poly.pdbx_seq_one_letter_code
_entity_poly.pdbx_strand_id
1 'polypeptide(L)'
;MLSDGTLIVADQRYGLIKVDKTGAAEPFGNFQSIGYKHNPPEIESGPNGVHFSPDKTHIFTADVFSGHIYMTSIEDNKTKIIHSHRYGVNTAIQDSLGNVWFTQSTENNSESRLFEAIGKPISDGIVYRLPLLENGTFFDKPELVVDGMDFANGFYIDEKNNKFYLSETMANRVLSFDLDIEKGELTNRNVLAKIPSPDNMQLNHDGFLWVASPLSNQIYSINILSGE
;
A
#
# COMPACT_ATOMS: atom_id res chain seq x y z
N MET A 1 -1.38 9.93 -10.46
CA MET A 1 -1.18 10.74 -11.69
C MET A 1 -0.98 12.18 -11.27
N LEU A 2 0.05 12.83 -11.79
CA LEU A 2 0.32 14.26 -11.58
C LEU A 2 -0.69 15.12 -12.34
N SER A 3 -0.72 16.43 -12.02
CA SER A 3 -1.69 17.38 -12.60
C SER A 3 -1.56 17.54 -14.12
N ASP A 4 -0.37 17.33 -14.66
CA ASP A 4 -0.09 17.37 -16.11
C ASP A 4 -0.44 16.06 -16.85
N GLY A 5 -0.92 15.04 -16.11
CA GLY A 5 -1.26 13.72 -16.65
C GLY A 5 -0.12 12.70 -16.66
N THR A 6 1.04 13.06 -16.14
CA THR A 6 2.16 12.12 -15.96
C THR A 6 1.79 11.05 -14.93
N LEU A 7 2.06 9.79 -15.23
CA LEU A 7 1.91 8.66 -14.30
C LEU A 7 3.18 8.47 -13.50
N ILE A 8 3.04 8.12 -12.21
CA ILE A 8 4.14 7.62 -11.40
C ILE A 8 3.86 6.13 -11.15
N VAL A 9 4.83 5.30 -11.42
CA VAL A 9 4.69 3.84 -11.43
C VAL A 9 5.85 3.22 -10.65
N ALA A 10 5.55 2.17 -9.86
CA ALA A 10 6.59 1.35 -9.25
C ALA A 10 7.39 0.60 -10.32
N ASP A 11 8.70 0.58 -10.17
CA ASP A 11 9.63 -0.12 -11.06
C ASP A 11 10.74 -0.77 -10.24
N GLN A 12 10.94 -2.08 -10.41
CA GLN A 12 11.92 -2.83 -9.61
C GLN A 12 13.35 -2.33 -9.81
N ARG A 13 13.70 -1.81 -10.99
CA ARG A 13 15.06 -1.36 -11.31
C ARG A 13 15.38 0.01 -10.70
N TYR A 14 14.41 0.90 -10.72
CA TYR A 14 14.62 2.31 -10.36
C TYR A 14 13.92 2.74 -9.06
N GLY A 15 13.04 1.89 -8.49
CA GLY A 15 12.14 2.24 -7.41
C GLY A 15 10.85 2.85 -7.96
N LEU A 16 10.96 4.02 -8.57
CA LEU A 16 9.86 4.68 -9.29
C LEU A 16 10.31 5.14 -10.68
N ILE A 17 9.38 5.15 -11.60
CA ILE A 17 9.49 5.81 -12.91
C ILE A 17 8.32 6.77 -13.10
N LYS A 18 8.55 7.83 -13.86
CA LYS A 18 7.47 8.65 -14.40
C LYS A 18 7.28 8.35 -15.88
N VAL A 19 6.02 8.28 -16.29
CA VAL A 19 5.62 8.00 -17.68
C VAL A 19 4.75 9.15 -18.16
N ASP A 20 5.18 9.85 -19.18
CA ASP A 20 4.45 10.97 -19.76
C ASP A 20 3.30 10.51 -20.69
N LYS A 21 2.54 11.48 -21.23
CA LYS A 21 1.42 11.21 -22.13
C LYS A 21 1.82 10.57 -23.47
N THR A 22 3.09 10.63 -23.85
CA THR A 22 3.62 9.98 -25.05
C THR A 22 4.05 8.55 -24.81
N GLY A 23 4.08 8.11 -23.54
CA GLY A 23 4.59 6.82 -23.12
C GLY A 23 6.10 6.82 -22.85
N ALA A 24 6.77 7.97 -22.93
CA ALA A 24 8.18 8.05 -22.55
C ALA A 24 8.34 7.89 -21.04
N ALA A 25 9.26 7.00 -20.65
CA ALA A 25 9.50 6.63 -19.26
C ALA A 25 10.90 7.03 -18.82
N GLU A 26 11.04 7.59 -17.63
CA GLU A 26 12.33 7.89 -17.01
C GLU A 26 12.29 7.69 -15.49
N PRO A 27 13.44 7.42 -14.83
CA PRO A 27 13.50 7.27 -13.39
C PRO A 27 12.95 8.49 -12.65
N PHE A 28 12.24 8.25 -11.54
CA PHE A 28 11.71 9.27 -10.67
C PHE A 28 12.14 9.00 -9.21
N GLY A 29 12.57 10.06 -8.53
CA GLY A 29 13.21 9.93 -7.21
C GLY A 29 14.68 9.52 -7.30
N ASN A 30 15.43 9.80 -6.24
CA ASN A 30 16.87 9.49 -6.18
C ASN A 30 17.15 8.19 -5.38
N PHE A 31 16.42 7.11 -5.67
CA PHE A 31 16.50 5.83 -4.95
C PHE A 31 17.93 5.28 -4.83
N GLN A 32 18.76 5.46 -5.84
CA GLN A 32 20.16 4.99 -5.79
C GLN A 32 20.97 5.67 -4.67
N SER A 33 20.68 6.93 -4.35
CA SER A 33 21.40 7.68 -3.32
C SER A 33 21.13 7.18 -1.88
N ILE A 34 20.03 6.45 -1.69
CA ILE A 34 19.65 5.85 -0.40
C ILE A 34 19.99 4.36 -0.33
N GLY A 35 20.78 3.87 -1.28
CA GLY A 35 21.24 2.49 -1.29
C GLY A 35 20.28 1.49 -1.92
N TYR A 36 19.20 1.94 -2.56
CA TYR A 36 18.30 1.07 -3.30
C TYR A 36 19.06 0.30 -4.39
N LYS A 37 18.85 -1.01 -4.45
CA LYS A 37 19.47 -1.91 -5.42
C LYS A 37 18.46 -2.97 -5.85
N HIS A 38 18.53 -3.31 -7.12
CA HIS A 38 17.86 -4.48 -7.67
C HIS A 38 18.85 -5.21 -8.57
N ASN A 39 19.32 -6.36 -8.14
CA ASN A 39 20.27 -7.23 -8.83
C ASN A 39 19.95 -8.69 -8.52
N PRO A 40 18.83 -9.23 -9.05
CA PRO A 40 18.46 -10.60 -8.79
C PRO A 40 19.50 -11.58 -9.36
N PRO A 41 19.71 -12.75 -8.71
CA PRO A 41 18.98 -13.23 -7.54
C PRO A 41 19.54 -12.75 -6.19
N GLU A 42 20.67 -12.02 -6.15
CA GLU A 42 21.37 -11.70 -4.89
C GLU A 42 20.67 -10.61 -4.08
N ILE A 43 20.06 -9.63 -4.78
CA ILE A 43 19.37 -8.49 -4.16
C ILE A 43 18.07 -8.27 -4.91
N GLU A 44 16.97 -8.47 -4.24
CA GLU A 44 15.64 -8.18 -4.76
C GLU A 44 15.02 -6.98 -4.04
N SER A 45 14.44 -6.09 -4.83
CA SER A 45 13.57 -5.02 -4.37
C SER A 45 12.24 -5.15 -5.09
N GLY A 46 11.17 -4.98 -4.35
CA GLY A 46 9.82 -5.14 -4.85
C GLY A 46 8.94 -3.93 -4.52
N PRO A 47 9.23 -2.73 -5.08
CA PRO A 47 8.37 -1.60 -4.90
C PRO A 47 6.97 -1.94 -5.46
N ASN A 48 5.95 -1.72 -4.63
CA ASN A 48 4.59 -2.18 -4.90
C ASN A 48 3.60 -1.02 -4.74
N GLY A 49 2.86 -0.92 -3.64
CA GLY A 49 1.88 0.13 -3.45
C GLY A 49 2.48 1.54 -3.58
N VAL A 50 1.90 2.38 -4.45
CA VAL A 50 2.34 3.76 -4.72
C VAL A 50 1.18 4.71 -4.50
N HIS A 51 1.29 5.59 -3.51
CA HIS A 51 0.23 6.51 -3.13
C HIS A 51 0.75 7.93 -2.91
N PHE A 52 -0.06 8.92 -3.28
CA PHE A 52 0.23 10.31 -2.95
C PHE A 52 -0.11 10.61 -1.49
N SER A 53 0.67 11.54 -0.88
CA SER A 53 0.22 12.22 0.33
C SER A 53 -1.09 12.98 0.07
N PRO A 54 -1.92 13.25 1.10
CA PRO A 54 -3.17 13.99 0.95
C PRO A 54 -3.00 15.36 0.28
N ASP A 55 -1.91 16.06 0.59
CA ASP A 55 -1.54 17.37 0.00
C ASP A 55 -0.85 17.24 -1.37
N LYS A 56 -0.61 16.02 -1.84
CA LYS A 56 0.06 15.71 -3.12
C LYS A 56 1.48 16.28 -3.26
N THR A 57 2.18 16.49 -2.16
CA THR A 57 3.58 16.95 -2.17
C THR A 57 4.58 15.79 -2.17
N HIS A 58 4.15 14.62 -1.71
CA HIS A 58 4.98 13.43 -1.58
C HIS A 58 4.30 12.19 -2.17
N ILE A 59 5.12 11.19 -2.44
CA ILE A 59 4.69 9.85 -2.85
C ILE A 59 5.25 8.84 -1.84
N PHE A 60 4.37 8.00 -1.32
CA PHE A 60 4.73 6.86 -0.48
C PHE A 60 4.81 5.61 -1.34
N THR A 61 5.88 4.85 -1.18
CA THR A 61 6.10 3.58 -1.90
C THR A 61 6.47 2.51 -0.90
N ALA A 62 5.73 1.42 -0.91
CA ALA A 62 6.00 0.23 -0.12
C ALA A 62 6.89 -0.75 -0.89
N ASP A 63 7.68 -1.58 -0.20
CA ASP A 63 8.51 -2.60 -0.82
C ASP A 63 8.28 -3.97 -0.17
N VAL A 64 7.81 -4.92 -0.98
CA VAL A 64 7.40 -6.26 -0.51
C VAL A 64 8.56 -7.20 -0.20
N PHE A 65 9.79 -6.86 -0.57
CA PHE A 65 10.98 -7.66 -0.26
C PHE A 65 11.85 -7.02 0.80
N SER A 66 12.21 -5.74 0.64
CA SER A 66 13.08 -5.05 1.59
C SER A 66 12.37 -4.62 2.89
N GLY A 67 11.04 -4.54 2.87
CA GLY A 67 10.24 -4.03 3.99
C GLY A 67 10.36 -2.53 4.21
N HIS A 68 10.97 -1.81 3.26
CA HIS A 68 11.09 -0.35 3.36
C HIS A 68 9.80 0.37 2.96
N ILE A 69 9.53 1.48 3.63
CA ILE A 69 8.57 2.49 3.18
C ILE A 69 9.39 3.71 2.77
N TYR A 70 9.28 4.06 1.51
CA TYR A 70 9.94 5.22 0.92
C TYR A 70 8.98 6.40 0.87
N MET A 71 9.50 7.61 1.07
CA MET A 71 8.82 8.86 0.82
C MET A 71 9.63 9.67 -0.19
N THR A 72 9.04 9.97 -1.34
CA THR A 72 9.65 10.74 -2.42
C THR A 72 8.96 12.09 -2.55
N SER A 73 9.71 13.18 -2.45
CA SER A 73 9.22 14.54 -2.70
C SER A 73 8.99 14.77 -4.19
N ILE A 74 7.84 15.36 -4.53
CA ILE A 74 7.50 15.69 -5.92
C ILE A 74 8.26 16.93 -6.38
N GLU A 75 8.55 17.87 -5.47
CA GLU A 75 9.20 19.14 -5.79
C GLU A 75 10.67 18.96 -6.20
N ASP A 76 11.45 18.21 -5.43
CA ASP A 76 12.90 18.08 -5.60
C ASP A 76 13.37 16.67 -5.95
N ASN A 77 12.45 15.74 -6.15
CA ASN A 77 12.70 14.31 -6.48
C ASN A 77 13.57 13.57 -5.45
N LYS A 78 13.64 14.05 -4.21
CA LYS A 78 14.40 13.36 -3.18
C LYS A 78 13.57 12.25 -2.53
N THR A 79 14.20 11.10 -2.40
CA THR A 79 13.64 9.94 -1.73
C THR A 79 14.35 9.70 -0.41
N LYS A 80 13.60 9.34 0.62
CA LYS A 80 14.14 8.85 1.90
C LYS A 80 13.38 7.60 2.35
N ILE A 81 14.05 6.74 3.11
CA ILE A 81 13.40 5.66 3.86
C ILE A 81 12.83 6.29 5.12
N ILE A 82 11.53 6.15 5.34
CA ILE A 82 10.85 6.64 6.55
C ILE A 82 10.63 5.55 7.58
N HIS A 83 10.59 4.28 7.14
CA HIS A 83 10.47 3.12 7.99
C HIS A 83 11.12 1.90 7.34
N SER A 84 11.66 1.00 8.17
CA SER A 84 12.17 -0.31 7.75
C SER A 84 11.49 -1.37 8.59
N HIS A 85 10.52 -2.04 8.01
CA HIS A 85 9.80 -3.12 8.64
C HIS A 85 10.60 -4.43 8.57
N ARG A 86 10.35 -5.33 9.53
CA ARG A 86 11.02 -6.65 9.56
C ARG A 86 10.68 -7.53 8.36
N TYR A 87 9.46 -7.42 7.87
CA TYR A 87 8.91 -8.18 6.76
C TYR A 87 8.53 -7.25 5.61
N GLY A 88 8.21 -7.82 4.45
CA GLY A 88 7.77 -7.05 3.30
C GLY A 88 6.53 -6.21 3.58
N VAL A 89 6.52 -4.99 3.06
CA VAL A 89 5.38 -4.07 3.13
C VAL A 89 4.70 -4.03 1.78
N ASN A 90 3.39 -4.29 1.74
CA ASN A 90 2.64 -4.35 0.48
C ASN A 90 2.16 -2.96 0.02
N THR A 91 1.47 -2.25 0.88
CA THR A 91 0.88 -0.94 0.58
C THR A 91 1.12 0.01 1.75
N ALA A 92 1.42 1.29 1.44
CA ALA A 92 1.58 2.35 2.44
C ALA A 92 0.82 3.61 2.01
N ILE A 93 -0.06 4.12 2.86
CA ILE A 93 -0.92 5.29 2.60
C ILE A 93 -0.83 6.25 3.78
N GLN A 94 -0.64 7.54 3.50
CA GLN A 94 -0.68 8.58 4.52
C GLN A 94 -2.13 9.07 4.71
N ASP A 95 -2.55 9.20 5.97
CA ASP A 95 -3.82 9.82 6.36
C ASP A 95 -3.73 11.37 6.42
N SER A 96 -4.87 12.04 6.63
CA SER A 96 -4.93 13.50 6.72
C SER A 96 -4.23 14.08 7.95
N LEU A 97 -4.01 13.27 8.99
CA LEU A 97 -3.27 13.64 10.20
C LEU A 97 -1.75 13.45 10.04
N GLY A 98 -1.33 12.90 8.89
CA GLY A 98 0.07 12.67 8.55
C GLY A 98 0.62 11.30 8.96
N ASN A 99 -0.15 10.44 9.62
CA ASN A 99 0.30 9.10 9.96
C ASN A 99 0.34 8.22 8.71
N VAL A 100 1.23 7.23 8.67
CA VAL A 100 1.32 6.28 7.56
C VAL A 100 0.77 4.93 7.99
N TRP A 101 -0.28 4.49 7.31
CA TRP A 101 -0.84 3.15 7.46
C TRP A 101 -0.18 2.24 6.46
N PHE A 102 0.06 0.99 6.82
CA PHE A 102 0.64 0.04 5.89
C PHE A 102 0.23 -1.41 6.19
N THR A 103 0.31 -2.24 5.14
CA THR A 103 0.02 -3.67 5.25
C THR A 103 1.28 -4.52 5.13
N GLN A 104 1.39 -5.49 6.01
CA GLN A 104 2.22 -6.68 5.88
C GLN A 104 1.33 -7.81 5.38
N SER A 105 1.58 -8.33 4.20
CA SER A 105 0.75 -9.41 3.63
C SER A 105 0.94 -10.72 4.39
N THR A 106 2.18 -11.04 4.73
CA THR A 106 2.60 -12.22 5.49
C THR A 106 3.97 -11.97 6.13
N GLU A 107 4.39 -12.80 7.05
CA GLU A 107 5.74 -12.78 7.62
C GLU A 107 6.78 -13.30 6.61
N ASN A 108 6.92 -12.63 5.47
CA ASN A 108 7.88 -13.00 4.45
C ASN A 108 9.27 -12.45 4.78
N ASN A 109 10.18 -13.34 5.09
CA ASN A 109 11.60 -13.06 5.20
C ASN A 109 12.42 -13.65 4.05
N SER A 110 11.73 -14.18 3.04
CA SER A 110 12.29 -14.73 1.81
C SER A 110 11.21 -14.79 0.72
N GLU A 111 11.64 -14.81 -0.54
CA GLU A 111 10.74 -14.98 -1.69
C GLU A 111 9.91 -16.26 -1.58
N SER A 112 10.54 -17.37 -1.20
CA SER A 112 9.84 -18.67 -1.06
C SER A 112 8.70 -18.61 -0.05
N ARG A 113 8.86 -17.88 1.06
CA ARG A 113 7.81 -17.68 2.07
C ARG A 113 6.65 -16.85 1.54
N LEU A 114 6.93 -15.83 0.74
CA LEU A 114 5.90 -15.03 0.07
C LEU A 114 5.06 -15.89 -0.87
N PHE A 115 5.68 -16.71 -1.71
CA PHE A 115 4.98 -17.62 -2.61
C PHE A 115 4.21 -18.72 -1.89
N GLU A 116 4.69 -19.20 -0.75
CA GLU A 116 3.92 -20.12 0.09
C GLU A 116 2.61 -19.49 0.57
N ALA A 117 2.65 -18.23 1.02
CA ALA A 117 1.48 -17.50 1.48
C ALA A 117 0.49 -17.20 0.35
N ILE A 118 0.96 -16.99 -0.89
CA ILE A 118 0.11 -16.83 -2.07
C ILE A 118 -0.63 -18.14 -2.40
N GLY A 119 -0.06 -19.29 -2.08
CA GLY A 119 -0.65 -20.60 -2.37
C GLY A 119 -1.72 -21.08 -1.39
N LYS A 120 -1.79 -20.51 -0.18
CA LYS A 120 -2.71 -20.94 0.89
C LYS A 120 -2.94 -19.83 1.92
N PRO A 121 -4.11 -19.83 2.61
CA PRO A 121 -4.35 -18.88 3.69
C PRO A 121 -3.38 -19.14 4.85
N ILE A 122 -2.69 -18.08 5.25
CA ILE A 122 -1.85 -18.05 6.46
C ILE A 122 -2.23 -16.74 7.15
N SER A 123 -2.90 -16.83 8.29
CA SER A 123 -3.50 -15.70 8.98
C SER A 123 -2.47 -14.86 9.76
N ASP A 124 -1.37 -14.46 9.09
CA ASP A 124 -0.27 -13.65 9.63
C ASP A 124 -0.14 -12.26 8.95
N GLY A 125 -1.13 -11.91 8.15
CA GLY A 125 -1.26 -10.57 7.58
C GLY A 125 -1.72 -9.57 8.63
N ILE A 126 -1.15 -8.34 8.57
CA ILE A 126 -1.36 -7.31 9.59
C ILE A 126 -1.49 -5.94 8.93
N VAL A 127 -2.34 -5.09 9.49
CA VAL A 127 -2.38 -3.65 9.24
C VAL A 127 -1.69 -2.93 10.38
N TYR A 128 -0.75 -2.07 10.04
CA TYR A 128 -0.02 -1.22 10.98
C TYR A 128 -0.30 0.26 10.72
N ARG A 129 -0.09 1.07 11.75
CA ARG A 129 -0.04 2.54 11.69
C ARG A 129 1.32 3.02 12.21
N LEU A 130 1.92 3.95 11.51
CA LEU A 130 3.16 4.62 11.87
C LEU A 130 2.85 6.09 12.20
N PRO A 131 2.74 6.45 13.49
CA PRO A 131 2.37 7.81 13.87
C PRO A 131 3.41 8.85 13.43
N LEU A 132 2.92 10.00 12.95
CA LEU A 132 3.73 11.18 12.74
C LEU A 132 3.91 11.92 14.09
N LEU A 133 5.15 12.23 14.45
CA LEU A 133 5.48 12.96 15.65
C LEU A 133 5.45 14.48 15.42
N GLU A 134 5.29 15.27 16.48
CA GLU A 134 5.26 16.74 16.41
C GLU A 134 6.50 17.37 15.76
N ASN A 135 7.65 16.68 15.83
CA ASN A 135 8.90 17.11 15.20
C ASN A 135 8.97 16.81 13.68
N GLY A 136 7.91 16.25 13.10
CA GLY A 136 7.84 15.89 11.68
C GLY A 136 8.57 14.59 11.31
N THR A 137 8.99 13.79 12.30
CA THR A 137 9.50 12.43 12.08
C THR A 137 8.42 11.39 12.38
N PHE A 138 8.60 10.18 11.88
CA PHE A 138 7.70 9.07 12.23
C PHE A 138 8.19 8.35 13.48
N PHE A 139 7.23 7.76 14.20
CA PHE A 139 7.56 6.94 15.36
C PHE A 139 8.30 5.66 14.93
N ASP A 140 9.34 5.26 15.65
CA ASP A 140 10.19 4.13 15.22
C ASP A 140 9.48 2.78 15.24
N LYS A 141 8.49 2.63 16.14
CA LYS A 141 7.74 1.39 16.31
C LYS A 141 6.31 1.56 15.81
N PRO A 142 5.91 0.85 14.74
CA PRO A 142 4.53 0.91 14.27
C PRO A 142 3.55 0.31 15.28
N GLU A 143 2.36 0.88 15.34
CA GLU A 143 1.23 0.38 16.11
C GLU A 143 0.52 -0.72 15.31
N LEU A 144 0.25 -1.86 15.94
CA LEU A 144 -0.59 -2.90 15.35
C LEU A 144 -2.04 -2.43 15.44
N VAL A 145 -2.73 -2.38 14.29
CA VAL A 145 -4.13 -1.95 14.22
C VAL A 145 -5.07 -3.16 14.14
N VAL A 146 -4.82 -4.06 13.20
CA VAL A 146 -5.59 -5.30 13.06
C VAL A 146 -4.69 -6.40 12.50
N ASP A 147 -4.87 -7.64 12.99
CA ASP A 147 -4.12 -8.83 12.60
C ASP A 147 -5.03 -9.98 12.14
N GLY A 148 -4.42 -11.13 11.88
CA GLY A 148 -5.14 -12.35 11.52
C GLY A 148 -5.74 -12.29 10.11
N MET A 149 -5.08 -11.58 9.17
CA MET A 149 -5.53 -11.49 7.78
C MET A 149 -4.88 -12.56 6.92
N ASP A 150 -5.68 -13.19 6.06
CA ASP A 150 -5.18 -14.12 5.05
C ASP A 150 -4.65 -13.33 3.84
N PHE A 151 -3.39 -12.86 3.96
CA PHE A 151 -2.69 -12.03 3.00
C PHE A 151 -3.30 -10.61 2.89
N ALA A 152 -3.04 -9.74 3.88
CA ALA A 152 -3.41 -8.34 3.83
C ALA A 152 -2.73 -7.65 2.64
N ASN A 153 -3.50 -7.07 1.74
CA ASN A 153 -3.01 -6.46 0.51
C ASN A 153 -3.33 -4.96 0.47
N GLY A 154 -3.85 -4.45 -0.64
CA GLY A 154 -4.22 -3.06 -0.77
C GLY A 154 -5.37 -2.66 0.14
N PHE A 155 -5.41 -1.39 0.51
CA PHE A 155 -6.49 -0.82 1.33
C PHE A 155 -6.81 0.60 0.88
N TYR A 156 -7.92 1.13 1.37
CA TYR A 156 -8.34 2.52 1.16
C TYR A 156 -8.85 3.12 2.47
N ILE A 157 -8.43 4.35 2.77
CA ILE A 157 -8.86 5.12 3.94
C ILE A 157 -9.91 6.11 3.47
N ASP A 158 -11.18 5.87 3.82
CA ASP A 158 -12.31 6.76 3.53
C ASP A 158 -12.62 7.61 4.77
N GLU A 159 -11.80 8.60 5.02
CA GLU A 159 -11.94 9.50 6.17
C GLU A 159 -13.29 10.25 6.16
N LYS A 160 -13.79 10.56 4.96
CA LYS A 160 -15.09 11.27 4.82
C LYS A 160 -16.26 10.49 5.41
N ASN A 161 -16.21 9.16 5.28
CA ASN A 161 -17.29 8.28 5.74
C ASN A 161 -16.89 7.49 7.00
N ASN A 162 -15.72 7.76 7.58
CA ASN A 162 -15.14 7.02 8.71
C ASN A 162 -15.10 5.51 8.45
N LYS A 163 -14.57 5.14 7.27
CA LYS A 163 -14.46 3.75 6.82
C LYS A 163 -13.03 3.42 6.38
N PHE A 164 -12.70 2.17 6.54
CA PHE A 164 -11.46 1.57 6.04
C PHE A 164 -11.81 0.30 5.28
N TYR A 165 -11.29 0.17 4.06
CA TYR A 165 -11.50 -1.00 3.22
C TYR A 165 -10.17 -1.73 3.04
N LEU A 166 -10.19 -3.07 3.11
CA LEU A 166 -8.99 -3.91 3.03
C LEU A 166 -9.22 -5.12 2.13
N SER A 167 -8.31 -5.35 1.20
CA SER A 167 -8.23 -6.58 0.43
C SER A 167 -7.59 -7.69 1.27
N GLU A 168 -8.30 -8.80 1.41
CA GLU A 168 -7.79 -10.03 2.00
C GLU A 168 -7.70 -11.10 0.90
N THR A 169 -6.53 -11.14 0.22
CA THR A 169 -6.35 -11.80 -1.07
C THR A 169 -6.63 -13.28 -1.02
N MET A 170 -6.08 -14.00 -0.03
CA MET A 170 -6.22 -15.46 0.06
C MET A 170 -7.57 -15.87 0.64
N ALA A 171 -8.28 -14.99 1.33
CA ALA A 171 -9.66 -15.20 1.74
C ALA A 171 -10.69 -14.84 0.66
N ASN A 172 -10.25 -14.32 -0.50
CA ASN A 172 -11.12 -13.93 -1.62
C ASN A 172 -12.22 -12.95 -1.20
N ARG A 173 -11.88 -11.91 -0.46
CA ARG A 173 -12.85 -10.93 0.04
C ARG A 173 -12.25 -9.53 0.23
N VAL A 174 -13.10 -8.55 0.14
CA VAL A 174 -12.84 -7.19 0.60
C VAL A 174 -13.55 -6.98 1.93
N LEU A 175 -12.83 -6.52 2.91
CA LEU A 175 -13.34 -6.18 4.24
C LEU A 175 -13.65 -4.68 4.32
N SER A 176 -14.60 -4.33 5.19
CA SER A 176 -14.86 -2.97 5.66
C SER A 176 -14.76 -2.91 7.17
N PHE A 177 -14.26 -1.79 7.67
CA PHE A 177 -14.18 -1.47 9.10
C PHE A 177 -14.72 -0.06 9.33
N ASP A 178 -15.21 0.19 10.54
CA ASP A 178 -15.38 1.55 11.04
C ASP A 178 -14.02 2.09 11.47
N LEU A 179 -13.72 3.32 11.08
CA LEU A 179 -12.45 4.00 11.31
C LEU A 179 -12.60 5.11 12.33
N ASP A 180 -11.82 5.06 13.40
CA ASP A 180 -11.54 6.21 14.26
C ASP A 180 -10.12 6.72 13.92
N ILE A 181 -10.03 7.72 13.05
CA ILE A 181 -8.75 8.21 12.51
C ILE A 181 -7.88 8.86 13.60
N GLU A 182 -8.52 9.52 14.58
CA GLU A 182 -7.82 10.19 15.68
C GLU A 182 -7.13 9.18 16.61
N LYS A 183 -7.82 8.08 16.91
CA LYS A 183 -7.27 7.01 17.74
C LYS A 183 -6.41 6.03 16.95
N GLY A 184 -6.59 5.96 15.62
CA GLY A 184 -5.96 4.94 14.79
C GLY A 184 -6.56 3.56 14.98
N GLU A 185 -7.87 3.48 15.28
CA GLU A 185 -8.57 2.24 15.57
C GLU A 185 -9.49 1.82 14.45
N LEU A 186 -9.53 0.51 14.18
CA LEU A 186 -10.48 -0.14 13.27
C LEU A 186 -11.39 -1.07 14.08
N THR A 187 -12.72 -0.88 13.91
CA THR A 187 -13.74 -1.67 14.61
C THR A 187 -14.78 -2.21 13.62
N ASN A 188 -15.71 -3.03 14.08
CA ASN A 188 -16.84 -3.53 13.29
C ASN A 188 -16.42 -4.16 11.95
N ARG A 189 -15.46 -5.12 12.01
CA ARG A 189 -15.01 -5.88 10.82
C ARG A 189 -16.18 -6.59 10.14
N ASN A 190 -16.41 -6.28 8.86
CA ASN A 190 -17.44 -6.90 8.03
C ASN A 190 -16.87 -7.30 6.67
N VAL A 191 -17.49 -8.29 6.03
CA VAL A 191 -17.21 -8.61 4.62
C VAL A 191 -18.06 -7.68 3.75
N LEU A 192 -17.41 -6.78 3.01
CA LEU A 192 -18.07 -5.89 2.06
C LEU A 192 -18.46 -6.65 0.80
N ALA A 193 -17.52 -7.39 0.21
CA ALA A 193 -17.76 -8.15 -1.01
C ALA A 193 -16.87 -9.40 -1.05
N LYS A 194 -17.31 -10.42 -1.78
CA LYS A 194 -16.52 -11.61 -2.10
C LYS A 194 -16.10 -11.54 -3.56
N ILE A 195 -14.81 -11.35 -3.79
CA ILE A 195 -14.19 -11.34 -5.11
C ILE A 195 -12.90 -12.15 -5.12
N PRO A 196 -12.56 -12.80 -6.23
CA PRO A 196 -11.33 -13.60 -6.30
C PRO A 196 -10.09 -12.73 -6.13
N SER A 197 -9.18 -13.15 -5.26
CA SER A 197 -7.84 -12.57 -5.12
C SER A 197 -7.78 -11.04 -5.22
N PRO A 198 -8.51 -10.29 -4.36
CA PRO A 198 -8.48 -8.84 -4.39
C PRO A 198 -7.08 -8.32 -4.05
N ASP A 199 -6.67 -7.30 -4.76
CA ASP A 199 -5.35 -6.66 -4.62
C ASP A 199 -5.51 -5.18 -4.26
N ASN A 200 -4.88 -4.26 -4.95
CA ASN A 200 -5.00 -2.84 -4.70
C ASN A 200 -6.38 -2.29 -5.09
N MET A 201 -6.76 -1.21 -4.41
CA MET A 201 -8.08 -0.61 -4.59
C MET A 201 -8.04 0.91 -4.58
N GLN A 202 -9.10 1.51 -5.14
CA GLN A 202 -9.31 2.96 -5.14
C GLN A 202 -10.80 3.26 -5.09
N LEU A 203 -11.23 4.12 -4.17
CA LEU A 203 -12.60 4.63 -4.13
C LEU A 203 -12.72 5.80 -5.12
N ASN A 204 -13.78 5.79 -5.96
CA ASN A 204 -14.13 6.91 -6.80
C ASN A 204 -15.10 7.87 -6.08
N HIS A 205 -15.37 9.02 -6.70
CA HIS A 205 -16.26 10.05 -6.14
C HIS A 205 -17.75 9.66 -6.14
N ASP A 206 -18.13 8.62 -6.90
CA ASP A 206 -19.51 8.13 -6.98
C ASP A 206 -19.83 7.03 -5.95
N GLY A 207 -18.87 6.70 -5.08
CA GLY A 207 -19.05 5.68 -4.04
C GLY A 207 -18.81 4.24 -4.53
N PHE A 208 -18.03 4.07 -5.61
CA PHE A 208 -17.62 2.76 -6.07
C PHE A 208 -16.14 2.51 -5.75
N LEU A 209 -15.89 1.40 -5.09
CA LEU A 209 -14.54 0.90 -4.82
C LEU A 209 -14.09 0.03 -6.00
N TRP A 210 -13.08 0.49 -6.72
CA TRP A 210 -12.44 -0.24 -7.81
C TRP A 210 -11.33 -1.10 -7.24
N VAL A 211 -11.42 -2.42 -7.45
CA VAL A 211 -10.51 -3.40 -6.86
C VAL A 211 -9.89 -4.23 -7.97
N ALA A 212 -8.57 -4.22 -8.05
CA ALA A 212 -7.84 -5.11 -8.96
C ALA A 212 -7.91 -6.55 -8.47
N SER A 213 -8.04 -7.49 -9.39
CA SER A 213 -8.01 -8.92 -9.15
C SER A 213 -7.12 -9.60 -10.19
N PRO A 214 -5.79 -9.65 -9.96
CA PRO A 214 -4.82 -10.11 -10.95
C PRO A 214 -5.04 -11.55 -11.39
N LEU A 215 -5.36 -12.47 -10.46
CA LEU A 215 -5.57 -13.88 -10.80
C LEU A 215 -6.82 -14.14 -11.62
N SER A 216 -7.81 -13.24 -11.60
CA SER A 216 -8.99 -13.31 -12.45
C SER A 216 -8.89 -12.47 -13.72
N ASN A 217 -7.81 -11.69 -13.90
CA ASN A 217 -7.62 -10.71 -14.96
C ASN A 217 -8.79 -9.71 -15.07
N GLN A 218 -9.29 -9.22 -13.92
CA GLN A 218 -10.45 -8.33 -13.85
C GLN A 218 -10.19 -7.16 -12.91
N ILE A 219 -10.98 -6.11 -13.10
CA ILE A 219 -11.16 -5.03 -12.13
C ILE A 219 -12.65 -5.07 -11.73
N TYR A 220 -12.89 -5.20 -10.43
CA TYR A 220 -14.23 -5.18 -9.88
C TYR A 220 -14.61 -3.77 -9.46
N SER A 221 -15.87 -3.39 -9.66
CA SER A 221 -16.46 -2.16 -9.18
C SER A 221 -17.50 -2.53 -8.13
N ILE A 222 -17.27 -2.14 -6.89
CA ILE A 222 -18.09 -2.50 -5.73
C ILE A 222 -18.76 -1.25 -5.19
N ASN A 223 -20.09 -1.24 -5.11
CA ASN A 223 -20.82 -0.19 -4.42
C ASN A 223 -20.58 -0.32 -2.91
N ILE A 224 -20.02 0.71 -2.25
CA ILE A 224 -19.66 0.65 -0.83
C ILE A 224 -20.85 0.57 0.14
N LEU A 225 -22.07 0.86 -0.33
CA LEU A 225 -23.27 0.79 0.49
C LEU A 225 -23.95 -0.58 0.43
N SER A 226 -23.96 -1.23 -0.75
CA SER A 226 -24.63 -2.52 -0.95
C SER A 226 -23.67 -3.71 -0.95
N GLY A 227 -22.39 -3.49 -1.24
CA GLY A 227 -21.39 -4.55 -1.44
C GLY A 227 -21.52 -5.26 -2.80
N GLU A 228 -22.33 -4.73 -3.72
CA GLU A 228 -22.56 -5.28 -5.06
C GLU A 228 -21.66 -4.62 -6.12
#